data_d3f0b83392775a298db5b18e6932e820
#
_entry.id   d3f0b83392775a298db5b18e6932e820
#
_cell.length_a   1.000
_cell.length_b   1.000
_cell.length_c   1.000
_cell.angle_alpha   90.00
_cell.angle_beta   90.00
_cell.angle_gamma   90.00
#
_symmetry.space_group_name_H-M   'P 1'
#
loop_
_entity.id
_entity.type
_entity.pdbx_description
1 polymer ?
#
loop_
_entity_poly.entity_id
_entity_poly.type
_entity_poly.pdbx_seq_one_letter_code
_entity_poly.pdbx_strand_id
1 'polypeptide(L)'
;AEKAVNAYNTLKDWGMQMLVGTVTSNPCTAVVEKTHEDNMFQLTPSGSAVESIKYDNAFRVCFSDPGQGTASAKYIGENKLASKVAVIYNSSDVYSSGIYAKFAEEAANQNFEIVSAEAFTADNKTDFSVQLSKAQGADADLVFLPIYYNEASLILAQAKAMGYAPKFFGCDGLDGILGVENFDASLAEGVMLLTPFAADAQDDATKNFVSAYEAAYGDTPNQFAADAYDAVYVVKEAIEKSGATPADGVSGICDKLKGVMTEITYDGLTGSAMSWAADGTVNKAPKAMEIKNGEYSLIQ
;
A
#
# COMPACT_ATOMS: atom_id res chain seq x y z
N ALA A 1 -1.64 -16.05 1.31
CA ALA A 1 -1.40 -16.37 2.74
C ALA A 1 -0.57 -17.64 2.91
N GLU A 2 -1.04 -18.83 2.48
CA GLU A 2 -0.35 -20.12 2.69
C GLU A 2 1.10 -20.14 2.18
N LYS A 3 1.36 -19.67 0.96
CA LYS A 3 2.73 -19.59 0.40
C LYS A 3 3.65 -18.73 1.26
N ALA A 4 3.14 -17.65 1.83
CA ALA A 4 3.92 -16.75 2.69
C ALA A 4 4.28 -17.40 4.02
N VAL A 5 3.35 -18.14 4.63
CA VAL A 5 3.62 -18.93 5.85
C VAL A 5 4.66 -20.03 5.58
N ASN A 6 4.58 -20.71 4.44
CA ASN A 6 5.58 -21.71 4.05
C ASN A 6 6.96 -21.08 3.84
N ALA A 7 7.02 -19.92 3.18
CA ALA A 7 8.28 -19.19 3.01
C ALA A 7 8.86 -18.71 4.35
N TYR A 8 8.01 -18.22 5.27
CA TYR A 8 8.41 -17.86 6.62
C TYR A 8 9.05 -19.04 7.35
N ASN A 9 8.39 -20.21 7.35
CA ASN A 9 8.91 -21.40 7.99
C ASN A 9 10.28 -21.81 7.40
N THR A 10 10.42 -21.76 6.07
CA THR A 10 11.69 -22.06 5.39
C THR A 10 12.81 -21.10 5.81
N LEU A 11 12.53 -19.80 5.90
CA LEU A 11 13.49 -18.80 6.33
C LEU A 11 13.84 -18.95 7.83
N LYS A 12 12.86 -19.29 8.67
CA LYS A 12 13.08 -19.59 10.09
C LYS A 12 14.01 -20.80 10.26
N ASP A 13 13.76 -21.88 9.53
CA ASP A 13 14.61 -23.09 9.57
C ASP A 13 16.04 -22.81 9.06
N TRP A 14 16.19 -21.84 8.15
CA TRP A 14 17.50 -21.37 7.70
C TRP A 14 18.22 -20.53 8.76
N GLY A 15 17.51 -20.02 9.77
CA GLY A 15 18.07 -19.22 10.87
C GLY A 15 17.76 -17.74 10.82
N MET A 16 16.67 -17.33 10.15
CA MET A 16 16.19 -15.94 10.21
C MET A 16 15.89 -15.53 11.65
N GLN A 17 16.37 -14.36 12.06
CA GLN A 17 16.22 -13.85 13.42
C GLN A 17 15.27 -12.64 13.55
N MET A 18 14.92 -12.00 12.44
CA MET A 18 13.93 -10.93 12.35
C MET A 18 13.36 -10.92 10.94
N LEU A 19 12.16 -10.37 10.75
CA LEU A 19 11.49 -10.32 9.47
C LEU A 19 11.27 -8.86 9.02
N VAL A 20 11.83 -8.47 7.88
CA VAL A 20 11.39 -7.32 7.09
C VAL A 20 10.44 -7.87 6.02
N GLY A 21 9.15 -7.72 6.26
CA GLY A 21 8.10 -8.35 5.43
C GLY A 21 6.86 -8.72 6.27
N THR A 22 5.81 -9.31 5.68
CA THR A 22 5.65 -9.46 4.24
C THR A 22 5.24 -8.12 3.60
N VAL A 23 5.24 -8.02 2.28
CA VAL A 23 5.01 -6.71 1.64
C VAL A 23 3.54 -6.29 1.66
N THR A 24 2.60 -7.21 1.41
CA THR A 24 1.17 -6.88 1.29
C THR A 24 0.31 -7.47 2.40
N SER A 25 -0.90 -6.94 2.59
CA SER A 25 -1.75 -7.20 3.76
C SER A 25 -2.15 -8.66 3.95
N ASN A 26 -2.73 -9.33 2.95
CA ASN A 26 -3.18 -10.74 3.11
C ASN A 26 -2.06 -11.71 3.52
N PRO A 27 -0.85 -11.71 2.91
CA PRO A 27 0.26 -12.51 3.43
C PRO A 27 0.70 -12.06 4.82
N CYS A 28 0.68 -10.75 5.11
CA CYS A 28 1.14 -10.19 6.37
C CYS A 28 0.27 -10.65 7.55
N THR A 29 -1.06 -10.59 7.39
CA THR A 29 -2.00 -11.04 8.42
C THR A 29 -1.87 -12.52 8.76
N ALA A 30 -1.42 -13.35 7.83
CA ALA A 30 -1.16 -14.77 8.09
C ALA A 30 0.22 -15.01 8.75
N VAL A 31 1.24 -14.24 8.35
CA VAL A 31 2.61 -14.42 8.86
C VAL A 31 2.77 -13.80 10.24
N VAL A 32 2.07 -12.70 10.57
CA VAL A 32 2.16 -12.06 11.88
C VAL A 32 1.73 -12.98 13.03
N GLU A 33 0.84 -13.95 12.79
CA GLU A 33 0.52 -15.00 13.75
C GLU A 33 1.77 -15.81 14.11
N LYS A 34 2.55 -16.17 13.10
CA LYS A 34 3.75 -17.01 13.25
C LYS A 34 4.90 -16.25 13.90
N THR A 35 5.11 -14.98 13.49
CA THR A 35 6.14 -14.16 14.13
C THR A 35 5.81 -13.88 15.59
N HIS A 36 4.52 -13.75 15.93
CA HIS A 36 4.09 -13.61 17.33
C HIS A 36 4.33 -14.91 18.14
N GLU A 37 3.92 -16.07 17.61
CA GLU A 37 4.17 -17.37 18.25
C GLU A 37 5.66 -17.60 18.54
N ASP A 38 6.54 -17.13 17.65
CA ASP A 38 7.99 -17.29 17.75
C ASP A 38 8.69 -16.17 18.53
N ASN A 39 7.96 -15.14 18.97
CA ASN A 39 8.50 -13.86 19.49
C ASN A 39 9.60 -13.31 18.57
N MET A 40 9.28 -13.24 17.27
CA MET A 40 10.17 -12.69 16.23
C MET A 40 9.75 -11.29 15.85
N PHE A 41 10.68 -10.33 15.87
CA PHE A 41 10.42 -8.96 15.42
C PHE A 41 10.02 -8.93 13.94
N GLN A 42 8.95 -8.20 13.64
CA GLN A 42 8.46 -8.00 12.28
C GLN A 42 8.26 -6.52 11.97
N LEU A 43 8.82 -6.06 10.86
CA LEU A 43 8.53 -4.75 10.27
C LEU A 43 8.02 -4.98 8.85
N THR A 44 6.72 -4.72 8.62
CA THR A 44 6.17 -4.80 7.26
C THR A 44 6.36 -3.50 6.49
N PRO A 45 6.89 -3.54 5.26
CA PRO A 45 6.98 -2.37 4.41
C PRO A 45 5.62 -1.77 4.05
N SER A 46 4.68 -2.59 3.56
CA SER A 46 3.42 -2.12 3.00
C SER A 46 2.19 -2.96 3.40
N GLY A 47 2.29 -3.74 4.48
CA GLY A 47 1.14 -4.46 5.07
C GLY A 47 0.23 -3.49 5.83
N SER A 48 -0.65 -2.81 5.12
CA SER A 48 -1.44 -1.67 5.61
C SER A 48 -2.69 -2.05 6.40
N ALA A 49 -3.17 -3.31 6.31
CA ALA A 49 -4.30 -3.79 7.11
C ALA A 49 -4.03 -3.65 8.61
N VAL A 50 -5.08 -3.38 9.37
CA VAL A 50 -4.99 -3.22 10.83
C VAL A 50 -4.39 -4.48 11.48
N GLU A 51 -4.80 -5.64 10.99
CA GLU A 51 -4.38 -6.95 11.49
C GLU A 51 -2.91 -7.28 11.20
N SER A 52 -2.25 -6.54 10.27
CA SER A 52 -0.83 -6.74 9.96
C SER A 52 0.10 -6.46 11.14
N ILE A 53 -0.35 -5.66 12.10
CA ILE A 53 0.42 -5.23 13.29
C ILE A 53 -0.38 -5.45 14.59
N LYS A 54 -1.23 -6.46 14.64
CA LYS A 54 -2.11 -6.69 15.80
C LYS A 54 -1.39 -7.16 17.07
N TYR A 55 -0.11 -7.50 16.98
CA TYR A 55 0.72 -7.93 18.10
C TYR A 55 1.88 -6.97 18.34
N ASP A 56 2.38 -6.93 19.55
CA ASP A 56 3.41 -5.99 20.02
C ASP A 56 4.81 -6.20 19.40
N ASN A 57 5.02 -7.33 18.71
CA ASN A 57 6.25 -7.63 17.98
C ASN A 57 6.25 -7.13 16.53
N ALA A 58 5.13 -6.55 16.07
CA ALA A 58 4.92 -6.18 14.67
C ALA A 58 4.71 -4.67 14.49
N PHE A 59 5.41 -4.11 13.52
CA PHE A 59 5.38 -2.69 13.16
C PHE A 59 5.24 -2.55 11.64
N ARG A 60 4.80 -1.38 11.15
CA ARG A 60 4.71 -1.10 9.72
C ARG A 60 5.36 0.21 9.33
N VAL A 61 5.81 0.31 8.08
CA VAL A 61 6.32 1.55 7.49
C VAL A 61 5.21 2.32 6.76
N CYS A 62 4.26 1.64 6.14
CA CYS A 62 3.14 2.23 5.41
C CYS A 62 2.05 2.82 6.32
N PHE A 63 1.21 3.67 5.76
CA PHE A 63 -0.03 4.12 6.43
C PHE A 63 -1.12 3.02 6.39
N SER A 64 -2.16 3.18 7.21
CA SER A 64 -3.19 2.15 7.38
C SER A 64 -4.29 2.17 6.31
N ASP A 65 -4.94 1.02 6.07
CA ASP A 65 -6.14 0.93 5.21
C ASP A 65 -7.26 1.89 5.66
N PRO A 66 -7.62 1.98 6.95
CA PRO A 66 -8.56 2.98 7.43
C PRO A 66 -8.14 4.41 7.08
N GLY A 67 -6.85 4.72 7.21
CA GLY A 67 -6.29 6.02 6.84
C GLY A 67 -6.41 6.31 5.35
N GLN A 68 -6.13 5.32 4.49
CA GLN A 68 -6.27 5.45 3.04
C GLN A 68 -7.72 5.68 2.62
N GLY A 69 -8.66 4.89 3.16
CA GLY A 69 -10.10 5.03 2.86
C GLY A 69 -10.62 6.42 3.22
N THR A 70 -10.34 6.87 4.44
CA THR A 70 -10.75 8.20 4.93
C THR A 70 -10.10 9.32 4.11
N ALA A 71 -8.79 9.24 3.85
CA ALA A 71 -8.08 10.27 3.07
C ALA A 71 -8.57 10.34 1.61
N SER A 72 -8.86 9.19 0.98
CA SER A 72 -9.39 9.14 -0.38
C SER A 72 -10.76 9.80 -0.50
N ALA A 73 -11.69 9.49 0.42
CA ALA A 73 -13.01 10.12 0.41
C ALA A 73 -12.93 11.63 0.63
N LYS A 74 -12.11 12.09 1.58
CA LYS A 74 -11.87 13.51 1.82
C LYS A 74 -11.27 14.19 0.58
N TYR A 75 -10.24 13.59 -0.01
CA TYR A 75 -9.60 14.17 -1.18
C TYR A 75 -10.55 14.33 -2.37
N ILE A 76 -11.39 13.32 -2.64
CA ILE A 76 -12.41 13.39 -3.69
C ILE A 76 -13.43 14.49 -3.40
N GLY A 77 -13.93 14.58 -2.17
CA GLY A 77 -14.95 15.56 -1.76
C GLY A 77 -14.43 16.98 -1.71
N GLU A 78 -13.32 17.23 -1.03
CA GLU A 78 -12.71 18.56 -0.85
C GLU A 78 -12.27 19.16 -2.18
N ASN A 79 -11.74 18.34 -3.10
CA ASN A 79 -11.32 18.77 -4.42
C ASN A 79 -12.44 18.71 -5.47
N LYS A 80 -13.66 18.28 -5.07
CA LYS A 80 -14.84 18.19 -5.96
C LYS A 80 -14.55 17.40 -7.23
N LEU A 81 -13.82 16.29 -7.08
CA LEU A 81 -13.41 15.47 -8.23
C LEU A 81 -14.59 14.78 -8.90
N ALA A 82 -15.63 14.46 -8.14
CA ALA A 82 -16.81 13.74 -8.59
C ALA A 82 -18.06 14.13 -7.81
N SER A 83 -19.23 13.87 -8.39
CA SER A 83 -20.52 13.92 -7.71
C SER A 83 -21.13 12.53 -7.50
N LYS A 84 -20.82 11.58 -8.39
CA LYS A 84 -21.28 10.20 -8.38
C LYS A 84 -20.07 9.25 -8.46
N VAL A 85 -19.81 8.53 -7.39
CA VAL A 85 -18.67 7.63 -7.29
C VAL A 85 -19.15 6.18 -7.36
N ALA A 86 -18.54 5.38 -8.23
CA ALA A 86 -18.62 3.93 -8.15
C ALA A 86 -17.39 3.37 -7.46
N VAL A 87 -17.52 2.26 -6.76
CA VAL A 87 -16.40 1.54 -6.14
C VAL A 87 -16.32 0.13 -6.72
N ILE A 88 -15.11 -0.29 -7.11
CA ILE A 88 -14.85 -1.70 -7.47
C ILE A 88 -13.76 -2.20 -6.54
N TYR A 89 -14.06 -3.20 -5.72
CA TYR A 89 -13.16 -3.68 -4.67
C TYR A 89 -13.10 -5.20 -4.59
N ASN A 90 -12.01 -5.72 -4.03
CA ASN A 90 -11.84 -7.16 -3.79
C ASN A 90 -12.34 -7.52 -2.38
N SER A 91 -13.50 -8.19 -2.29
CA SER A 91 -14.09 -8.58 -1.00
C SER A 91 -13.36 -9.72 -0.30
N SER A 92 -12.47 -10.43 -0.99
CA SER A 92 -11.63 -11.49 -0.42
C SER A 92 -10.24 -11.00 0.03
N ASP A 93 -9.97 -9.70 -0.08
CA ASP A 93 -8.71 -9.08 0.33
C ASP A 93 -8.95 -8.10 1.47
N VAL A 94 -8.23 -8.29 2.59
CA VAL A 94 -8.37 -7.44 3.78
C VAL A 94 -7.94 -6.00 3.52
N TYR A 95 -6.94 -5.76 2.66
CA TYR A 95 -6.53 -4.45 2.18
C TYR A 95 -7.70 -3.73 1.50
N SER A 96 -8.21 -4.33 0.45
CA SER A 96 -9.26 -3.75 -0.41
C SER A 96 -10.56 -3.49 0.36
N SER A 97 -11.01 -4.48 1.13
CA SER A 97 -12.24 -4.37 1.93
C SER A 97 -12.10 -3.40 3.10
N GLY A 98 -10.91 -3.33 3.73
CA GLY A 98 -10.61 -2.41 4.83
C GLY A 98 -10.63 -0.94 4.36
N ILE A 99 -10.02 -0.64 3.22
CA ILE A 99 -10.07 0.71 2.61
C ILE A 99 -11.51 1.07 2.23
N TYR A 100 -12.22 0.16 1.52
CA TYR A 100 -13.60 0.43 1.11
C TYR A 100 -14.52 0.73 2.28
N ALA A 101 -14.43 -0.02 3.37
CA ALA A 101 -15.27 0.18 4.55
C ALA A 101 -15.13 1.61 5.11
N LYS A 102 -13.90 2.12 5.22
CA LYS A 102 -13.64 3.47 5.73
C LYS A 102 -13.89 4.56 4.69
N PHE A 103 -13.67 4.28 3.43
CA PHE A 103 -14.09 5.16 2.35
C PHE A 103 -15.60 5.40 2.36
N ALA A 104 -16.41 4.34 2.48
CA ALA A 104 -17.86 4.43 2.52
C ALA A 104 -18.38 5.18 3.76
N GLU A 105 -17.75 4.95 4.92
CA GLU A 105 -18.07 5.68 6.15
C GLU A 105 -17.80 7.18 6.01
N GLU A 106 -16.63 7.58 5.49
CA GLU A 106 -16.26 8.98 5.31
C GLU A 106 -17.04 9.64 4.16
N ALA A 107 -17.39 8.91 3.09
CA ALA A 107 -18.16 9.43 1.99
C ALA A 107 -19.50 10.05 2.43
N ALA A 108 -20.10 9.55 3.50
CA ALA A 108 -21.31 10.10 4.08
C ALA A 108 -21.14 11.56 4.61
N ASN A 109 -19.90 11.99 4.86
CA ASN A 109 -19.54 13.32 5.30
C ASN A 109 -19.11 14.24 4.16
N GLN A 110 -19.05 13.71 2.91
CA GLN A 110 -18.54 14.41 1.75
C GLN A 110 -19.66 14.85 0.78
N ASN A 111 -19.31 15.64 -0.23
CA ASN A 111 -20.26 16.21 -1.20
C ASN A 111 -20.38 15.35 -2.49
N PHE A 112 -20.32 14.04 -2.36
CA PHE A 112 -20.55 13.09 -3.46
C PHE A 112 -21.36 11.90 -2.95
N GLU A 113 -21.95 11.14 -3.86
CA GLU A 113 -22.73 9.93 -3.57
C GLU A 113 -22.01 8.68 -4.10
N ILE A 114 -21.98 7.61 -3.30
CA ILE A 114 -21.59 6.28 -3.81
C ILE A 114 -22.82 5.69 -4.49
N VAL A 115 -22.83 5.70 -5.81
CA VAL A 115 -23.96 5.24 -6.64
C VAL A 115 -23.90 3.75 -6.99
N SER A 116 -22.71 3.14 -6.89
CA SER A 116 -22.50 1.71 -7.11
C SER A 116 -21.30 1.25 -6.28
N ALA A 117 -21.39 0.06 -5.67
CA ALA A 117 -20.29 -0.57 -4.95
C ALA A 117 -20.27 -2.07 -5.29
N GLU A 118 -19.32 -2.45 -6.13
CA GLU A 118 -19.28 -3.76 -6.76
C GLU A 118 -18.05 -4.55 -6.33
N ALA A 119 -18.32 -5.73 -5.76
CA ALA A 119 -17.24 -6.62 -5.33
C ALA A 119 -16.79 -7.56 -6.46
N PHE A 120 -15.55 -7.97 -6.37
CA PHE A 120 -15.01 -9.18 -6.99
C PHE A 120 -14.24 -10.01 -5.94
N THR A 121 -13.77 -11.19 -6.30
CA THR A 121 -13.00 -12.07 -5.43
C THR A 121 -11.71 -12.52 -6.12
N ALA A 122 -10.79 -13.09 -5.35
CA ALA A 122 -9.54 -13.63 -5.87
C ALA A 122 -9.73 -14.69 -6.98
N ASP A 123 -10.87 -15.41 -6.96
CA ASP A 123 -11.19 -16.44 -7.95
C ASP A 123 -11.78 -15.87 -9.24
N ASN A 124 -12.26 -14.62 -9.24
CA ASN A 124 -12.84 -13.94 -10.38
C ASN A 124 -12.33 -12.51 -10.49
N LYS A 125 -11.09 -12.36 -10.92
CA LYS A 125 -10.33 -11.10 -10.96
C LYS A 125 -9.74 -10.78 -12.33
N THR A 126 -10.36 -11.25 -13.38
CA THR A 126 -9.89 -11.01 -14.77
C THR A 126 -10.96 -10.39 -15.67
N ASP A 127 -12.25 -10.54 -15.34
CA ASP A 127 -13.35 -9.93 -16.07
C ASP A 127 -14.16 -9.03 -15.11
N PHE A 128 -14.19 -7.75 -15.40
CA PHE A 128 -14.84 -6.69 -14.63
C PHE A 128 -15.98 -6.03 -15.40
N SER A 129 -16.41 -6.64 -16.50
CA SER A 129 -17.47 -6.10 -17.39
C SER A 129 -18.79 -5.85 -16.66
N VAL A 130 -19.16 -6.71 -15.70
CA VAL A 130 -20.37 -6.56 -14.89
C VAL A 130 -20.25 -5.35 -13.96
N GLN A 131 -19.14 -5.23 -13.22
CA GLN A 131 -18.90 -4.14 -12.31
C GLN A 131 -18.86 -2.78 -13.05
N LEU A 132 -18.15 -2.73 -14.19
CA LEU A 132 -18.08 -1.55 -15.03
C LEU A 132 -19.44 -1.18 -15.64
N SER A 133 -20.24 -2.17 -16.10
CA SER A 133 -21.60 -1.92 -16.63
C SER A 133 -22.52 -1.31 -15.58
N LYS A 134 -22.42 -1.75 -14.33
CA LYS A 134 -23.20 -1.19 -13.22
C LYS A 134 -22.75 0.23 -12.88
N ALA A 135 -21.44 0.49 -12.82
CA ALA A 135 -20.90 1.83 -12.61
C ALA A 135 -21.34 2.81 -13.72
N GLN A 136 -21.24 2.39 -14.98
CA GLN A 136 -21.70 3.16 -16.13
C GLN A 136 -23.22 3.38 -16.11
N GLY A 137 -24.00 2.34 -15.81
CA GLY A 137 -25.47 2.42 -15.73
C GLY A 137 -25.98 3.29 -14.58
N ALA A 138 -25.17 3.52 -13.55
CA ALA A 138 -25.43 4.44 -12.45
C ALA A 138 -24.93 5.88 -12.72
N ASP A 139 -24.42 6.15 -13.93
CA ASP A 139 -23.82 7.43 -14.32
C ASP A 139 -22.67 7.89 -13.39
N ALA A 140 -21.85 6.95 -12.91
CA ALA A 140 -20.69 7.31 -12.09
C ALA A 140 -19.67 8.10 -12.92
N ASP A 141 -19.26 9.25 -12.40
CA ASP A 141 -18.27 10.15 -13.02
C ASP A 141 -16.85 9.90 -12.50
N LEU A 142 -16.71 9.07 -11.43
CA LEU A 142 -15.46 8.57 -10.91
C LEU A 142 -15.62 7.11 -10.46
N VAL A 143 -14.61 6.29 -10.74
CA VAL A 143 -14.48 4.93 -10.20
C VAL A 143 -13.33 4.89 -9.21
N PHE A 144 -13.65 4.60 -7.95
CA PHE A 144 -12.66 4.38 -6.89
C PHE A 144 -12.22 2.91 -6.88
N LEU A 145 -10.91 2.70 -6.91
CA LEU A 145 -10.25 1.40 -7.03
C LEU A 145 -9.31 1.15 -5.84
N PRO A 146 -9.83 0.74 -4.66
CA PRO A 146 -9.00 0.32 -3.54
C PRO A 146 -8.48 -1.11 -3.77
N ILE A 147 -7.66 -1.29 -4.80
CA ILE A 147 -7.15 -2.58 -5.28
C ILE A 147 -5.71 -2.45 -5.74
N TYR A 148 -5.08 -3.55 -6.13
CA TYR A 148 -3.72 -3.53 -6.67
C TYR A 148 -3.70 -3.28 -8.17
N TYR A 149 -2.53 -2.84 -8.65
CA TYR A 149 -2.31 -2.37 -10.01
C TYR A 149 -2.58 -3.41 -11.11
N ASN A 150 -2.43 -4.71 -10.84
CA ASN A 150 -2.71 -5.75 -11.83
C ASN A 150 -4.19 -5.79 -12.21
N GLU A 151 -5.09 -5.84 -11.23
CA GLU A 151 -6.52 -5.81 -11.46
C GLU A 151 -6.98 -4.45 -12.00
N ALA A 152 -6.38 -3.36 -11.51
CA ALA A 152 -6.68 -2.01 -11.99
C ALA A 152 -6.34 -1.85 -13.49
N SER A 153 -5.21 -2.37 -13.96
CA SER A 153 -4.83 -2.32 -15.38
C SER A 153 -5.88 -3.01 -16.29
N LEU A 154 -6.42 -4.14 -15.83
CA LEU A 154 -7.49 -4.85 -16.55
C LEU A 154 -8.80 -4.05 -16.55
N ILE A 155 -9.14 -3.39 -15.43
CA ILE A 155 -10.33 -2.53 -15.33
C ILE A 155 -10.22 -1.35 -16.30
N LEU A 156 -9.06 -0.67 -16.35
CA LEU A 156 -8.84 0.43 -17.29
C LEU A 156 -8.98 -0.01 -18.75
N ALA A 157 -8.38 -1.15 -19.12
CA ALA A 157 -8.48 -1.69 -20.46
C ALA A 157 -9.92 -2.06 -20.85
N GLN A 158 -10.68 -2.68 -19.92
CA GLN A 158 -12.06 -3.06 -20.15
C GLN A 158 -12.99 -1.85 -20.20
N ALA A 159 -12.81 -0.85 -19.36
CA ALA A 159 -13.55 0.40 -19.40
C ALA A 159 -13.37 1.11 -20.76
N LYS A 160 -12.13 1.17 -21.26
CA LYS A 160 -11.82 1.69 -22.60
C LYS A 160 -12.54 0.92 -23.69
N ALA A 161 -12.51 -0.41 -23.65
CA ALA A 161 -13.18 -1.27 -24.63
C ALA A 161 -14.71 -1.08 -24.63
N MET A 162 -15.31 -0.78 -23.47
CA MET A 162 -16.74 -0.48 -23.32
C MET A 162 -17.11 0.97 -23.71
N GLY A 163 -16.15 1.83 -24.01
CA GLY A 163 -16.37 3.25 -24.23
C GLY A 163 -16.79 4.02 -22.98
N TYR A 164 -16.45 3.50 -21.79
CA TYR A 164 -16.70 4.13 -20.50
C TYR A 164 -15.43 4.86 -20.04
N ALA A 165 -15.51 6.16 -19.86
CA ALA A 165 -14.35 7.02 -19.55
C ALA A 165 -14.62 7.90 -18.31
N PRO A 166 -14.81 7.30 -17.12
CA PRO A 166 -14.88 8.05 -15.87
C PRO A 166 -13.49 8.51 -15.45
N LYS A 167 -13.40 9.34 -14.41
CA LYS A 167 -12.15 9.48 -13.68
C LYS A 167 -11.86 8.19 -12.92
N PHE A 168 -10.59 7.85 -12.76
CA PHE A 168 -10.16 6.75 -11.90
C PHE A 168 -9.32 7.28 -10.75
N PHE A 169 -9.61 6.77 -9.55
CA PHE A 169 -8.90 7.15 -8.34
C PHE A 169 -8.62 5.89 -7.51
N GLY A 170 -7.41 5.77 -6.97
CA GLY A 170 -7.03 4.64 -6.14
C GLY A 170 -6.16 5.00 -4.95
N CYS A 171 -5.60 3.98 -4.37
CA CYS A 171 -4.71 4.05 -3.20
C CYS A 171 -3.31 3.60 -3.60
N ASP A 172 -2.45 3.40 -2.59
CA ASP A 172 -1.07 2.98 -2.77
C ASP A 172 -0.90 1.69 -3.60
N GLY A 173 -1.89 0.79 -3.56
CA GLY A 173 -1.91 -0.43 -4.36
C GLY A 173 -1.90 -0.22 -5.88
N LEU A 174 -2.24 0.99 -6.38
CA LEU A 174 -2.16 1.32 -7.79
C LEU A 174 -0.75 1.73 -8.24
N ASP A 175 0.14 2.05 -7.29
CA ASP A 175 1.51 2.39 -7.62
C ASP A 175 2.26 1.18 -8.19
N GLY A 176 2.77 1.33 -9.40
CA GLY A 176 3.34 0.24 -10.21
C GLY A 176 2.53 -0.10 -11.47
N ILE A 177 1.34 0.53 -11.68
CA ILE A 177 0.49 0.24 -12.84
C ILE A 177 1.18 0.50 -14.18
N LEU A 178 2.09 1.48 -14.24
CA LEU A 178 2.86 1.80 -15.44
C LEU A 178 3.87 0.71 -15.85
N GLY A 179 4.30 -0.13 -14.89
CA GLY A 179 5.22 -1.25 -15.12
C GLY A 179 4.52 -2.60 -15.38
N VAL A 180 3.20 -2.64 -15.50
CA VAL A 180 2.47 -3.90 -15.76
C VAL A 180 2.80 -4.41 -17.16
N GLU A 181 3.26 -5.64 -17.24
CA GLU A 181 3.63 -6.28 -18.50
C GLU A 181 2.45 -6.32 -19.49
N ASN A 182 2.70 -5.91 -20.74
CA ASN A 182 1.71 -5.83 -21.82
C ASN A 182 0.53 -4.86 -21.58
N PHE A 183 0.61 -3.99 -20.57
CA PHE A 183 -0.37 -2.94 -20.35
C PHE A 183 -0.05 -1.71 -21.22
N ASP A 184 -1.06 -1.17 -21.87
CA ASP A 184 -0.95 0.14 -22.54
C ASP A 184 -0.99 1.25 -21.50
N ALA A 185 0.18 1.77 -21.10
CA ALA A 185 0.31 2.80 -20.08
C ALA A 185 -0.47 4.08 -20.40
N SER A 186 -0.80 4.34 -21.69
CA SER A 186 -1.65 5.49 -22.06
C SER A 186 -3.06 5.42 -21.48
N LEU A 187 -3.53 4.21 -21.10
CA LEU A 187 -4.82 4.01 -20.45
C LEU A 187 -4.84 4.51 -19.01
N ALA A 188 -3.66 4.68 -18.40
CA ALA A 188 -3.53 5.20 -17.06
C ALA A 188 -3.44 6.75 -17.01
N GLU A 189 -3.45 7.42 -18.16
CA GLU A 189 -3.40 8.89 -18.20
C GLU A 189 -4.57 9.50 -17.42
N GLY A 190 -4.28 10.43 -16.49
CA GLY A 190 -5.26 11.05 -15.61
C GLY A 190 -5.73 10.21 -14.43
N VAL A 191 -5.22 8.98 -14.24
CA VAL A 191 -5.47 8.20 -13.04
C VAL A 191 -4.81 8.87 -11.85
N MET A 192 -5.57 9.04 -10.76
CA MET A 192 -5.09 9.61 -9.51
C MET A 192 -4.95 8.52 -8.45
N LEU A 193 -4.01 8.67 -7.54
CA LEU A 193 -3.81 7.76 -6.42
C LEU A 193 -3.22 8.47 -5.20
N LEU A 194 -3.45 7.89 -4.02
CA LEU A 194 -2.76 8.27 -2.78
C LEU A 194 -1.63 7.28 -2.52
N THR A 195 -0.40 7.77 -2.47
CA THR A 195 0.81 6.96 -2.24
C THR A 195 1.78 7.70 -1.31
N PRO A 196 2.64 6.99 -0.54
CA PRO A 196 3.63 7.65 0.31
C PRO A 196 4.86 8.16 -0.45
N PHE A 197 5.08 7.67 -1.69
CA PHE A 197 6.29 7.89 -2.46
C PHE A 197 6.00 8.54 -3.81
N ALA A 198 6.89 9.41 -4.24
CA ALA A 198 6.87 10.07 -5.55
C ALA A 198 8.25 9.93 -6.20
N ALA A 199 8.36 9.10 -7.24
CA ALA A 199 9.64 8.86 -7.92
C ALA A 199 10.18 10.10 -8.63
N ASP A 200 9.32 11.08 -8.97
CA ASP A 200 9.67 12.36 -9.57
C ASP A 200 10.04 13.45 -8.55
N ALA A 201 10.04 13.15 -7.25
CA ALA A 201 10.40 14.10 -6.22
C ALA A 201 11.84 14.62 -6.41
N GLN A 202 12.04 15.92 -6.11
CA GLN A 202 13.26 16.62 -6.48
C GLN A 202 14.32 16.67 -5.38
N ASP A 203 14.07 16.05 -4.23
CA ASP A 203 15.07 15.93 -3.16
C ASP A 203 16.20 14.94 -3.53
N ASP A 204 17.38 15.14 -2.96
CA ASP A 204 18.57 14.38 -3.32
C ASP A 204 18.46 12.90 -2.91
N ALA A 205 17.77 12.58 -1.81
CA ALA A 205 17.62 11.21 -1.34
C ALA A 205 16.79 10.39 -2.33
N THR A 206 15.64 10.94 -2.77
CA THR A 206 14.78 10.30 -3.77
C THR A 206 15.51 10.14 -5.12
N LYS A 207 16.18 11.19 -5.61
CA LYS A 207 16.96 11.11 -6.87
C LYS A 207 18.04 10.04 -6.82
N ASN A 208 18.78 9.96 -5.73
CA ASN A 208 19.82 8.95 -5.55
C ASN A 208 19.23 7.53 -5.50
N PHE A 209 18.14 7.35 -4.78
CA PHE A 209 17.44 6.06 -4.71
C PHE A 209 16.92 5.62 -6.08
N VAL A 210 16.19 6.49 -6.79
CA VAL A 210 15.64 6.20 -8.12
C VAL A 210 16.77 5.84 -9.10
N SER A 211 17.82 6.67 -9.17
CA SER A 211 18.95 6.43 -10.06
C SER A 211 19.67 5.10 -9.76
N ALA A 212 19.87 4.78 -8.48
CA ALA A 212 20.49 3.52 -8.08
C ALA A 212 19.62 2.30 -8.40
N TYR A 213 18.31 2.42 -8.19
CA TYR A 213 17.34 1.38 -8.49
C TYR A 213 17.26 1.11 -10.01
N GLU A 214 17.13 2.16 -10.81
CA GLU A 214 17.12 2.05 -12.28
C GLU A 214 18.41 1.44 -12.82
N ALA A 215 19.56 1.82 -12.28
CA ALA A 215 20.84 1.25 -12.66
C ALA A 215 20.95 -0.26 -12.32
N ALA A 216 20.31 -0.70 -11.24
CA ALA A 216 20.35 -2.09 -10.78
C ALA A 216 19.32 -2.99 -11.48
N TYR A 217 18.12 -2.46 -11.76
CA TYR A 217 16.97 -3.26 -12.17
C TYR A 217 16.41 -2.87 -13.55
N GLY A 218 16.78 -1.70 -14.09
CA GLY A 218 16.31 -1.22 -15.40
C GLY A 218 14.87 -0.73 -15.40
N ASP A 219 14.30 -0.43 -14.22
CA ASP A 219 12.90 -0.04 -14.02
C ASP A 219 12.80 1.07 -12.98
N THR A 220 11.76 1.90 -13.03
CA THR A 220 11.52 2.96 -12.05
C THR A 220 10.93 2.36 -10.77
N PRO A 221 11.47 2.69 -9.57
CA PRO A 221 10.94 2.14 -8.33
C PRO A 221 9.56 2.71 -8.01
N ASN A 222 8.69 1.85 -7.47
CA ASN A 222 7.40 2.23 -6.92
C ASN A 222 7.46 2.35 -5.38
N GLN A 223 6.32 2.67 -4.75
CA GLN A 223 6.23 2.83 -3.30
C GLN A 223 6.61 1.56 -2.53
N PHE A 224 6.36 0.35 -3.08
CA PHE A 224 6.73 -0.90 -2.41
C PHE A 224 8.24 -1.05 -2.26
N ALA A 225 8.99 -0.64 -3.28
CA ALA A 225 10.46 -0.62 -3.24
C ALA A 225 10.97 0.44 -2.25
N ALA A 226 10.37 1.64 -2.24
CA ALA A 226 10.74 2.72 -1.34
C ALA A 226 10.42 2.40 0.14
N ASP A 227 9.24 1.84 0.43
CA ASP A 227 8.89 1.40 1.79
C ASP A 227 9.82 0.26 2.27
N ALA A 228 10.19 -0.68 1.39
CA ALA A 228 11.12 -1.75 1.73
C ALA A 228 12.53 -1.20 2.02
N TYR A 229 12.97 -0.20 1.26
CA TYR A 229 14.24 0.51 1.50
C TYR A 229 14.22 1.19 2.88
N ASP A 230 13.19 1.98 3.17
CA ASP A 230 13.03 2.63 4.48
C ASP A 230 12.97 1.59 5.62
N ALA A 231 12.26 0.48 5.43
CA ALA A 231 12.15 -0.58 6.43
C ALA A 231 13.52 -1.16 6.84
N VAL A 232 14.43 -1.37 5.87
CA VAL A 232 15.78 -1.86 6.15
C VAL A 232 16.58 -0.86 7.00
N TYR A 233 16.47 0.43 6.70
CA TYR A 233 17.18 1.46 7.47
C TYR A 233 16.58 1.68 8.86
N VAL A 234 15.26 1.59 9.00
CA VAL A 234 14.57 1.63 10.30
C VAL A 234 15.01 0.46 11.19
N VAL A 235 15.08 -0.76 10.63
CA VAL A 235 15.60 -1.93 11.37
C VAL A 235 17.06 -1.73 11.74
N LYS A 236 17.90 -1.19 10.83
CA LYS A 236 19.30 -0.86 11.14
C LYS A 236 19.38 0.08 12.34
N GLU A 237 18.60 1.16 12.35
CA GLU A 237 18.58 2.12 13.45
C GLU A 237 18.10 1.48 14.76
N ALA A 238 17.08 0.62 14.71
CA ALA A 238 16.60 -0.12 15.87
C ALA A 238 17.67 -1.07 16.45
N ILE A 239 18.43 -1.76 15.59
CA ILE A 239 19.56 -2.61 16.01
C ILE A 239 20.66 -1.78 16.68
N GLU A 240 21.07 -0.69 16.06
CA GLU A 240 22.13 0.18 16.60
C GLU A 240 21.72 0.81 17.94
N LYS A 241 20.49 1.28 18.04
CA LYS A 241 19.94 1.89 19.26
C LYS A 241 19.76 0.89 20.42
N SER A 242 19.26 -0.30 20.10
CA SER A 242 19.01 -1.35 21.11
C SER A 242 20.25 -2.12 21.54
N GLY A 243 21.32 -2.08 20.73
CA GLY A 243 22.49 -2.93 20.91
C GLY A 243 22.21 -4.40 20.70
N ALA A 244 21.19 -4.74 19.87
CA ALA A 244 20.88 -6.12 19.53
C ALA A 244 22.02 -6.75 18.71
N THR A 245 22.30 -8.02 18.99
CA THR A 245 23.35 -8.80 18.31
C THR A 245 22.79 -10.19 17.93
N PRO A 246 23.39 -10.88 16.97
CA PRO A 246 22.98 -12.26 16.64
C PRO A 246 23.03 -13.23 17.82
N ALA A 247 23.85 -12.97 18.85
CA ALA A 247 23.96 -13.81 20.05
C ALA A 247 22.74 -13.73 20.97
N ASP A 248 21.89 -12.70 20.82
CA ASP A 248 20.67 -12.55 21.62
C ASP A 248 19.58 -13.54 21.20
N GLY A 249 19.71 -14.15 20.02
CA GLY A 249 18.71 -15.05 19.45
C GLY A 249 17.41 -14.33 19.06
N VAL A 250 16.46 -15.09 18.48
CA VAL A 250 15.21 -14.53 17.91
C VAL A 250 14.44 -13.69 18.94
N SER A 251 14.13 -14.27 20.09
CA SER A 251 13.31 -13.63 21.13
C SER A 251 14.04 -12.44 21.78
N GLY A 252 15.35 -12.57 22.06
CA GLY A 252 16.13 -11.46 22.65
C GLY A 252 16.27 -10.28 21.69
N ILE A 253 16.44 -10.54 20.40
CA ILE A 253 16.44 -9.49 19.37
C ILE A 253 15.07 -8.81 19.33
N CYS A 254 13.98 -9.60 19.29
CA CYS A 254 12.62 -9.05 19.27
C CYS A 254 12.36 -8.12 20.46
N ASP A 255 12.67 -8.57 21.68
CA ASP A 255 12.44 -7.78 22.89
C ASP A 255 13.25 -6.46 22.90
N LYS A 256 14.49 -6.50 22.40
CA LYS A 256 15.32 -5.31 22.26
C LYS A 256 14.82 -4.34 21.22
N LEU A 257 14.46 -4.82 20.03
CA LEU A 257 14.00 -3.96 18.92
C LEU A 257 12.66 -3.31 19.27
N LYS A 258 11.66 -4.09 19.68
CA LYS A 258 10.35 -3.53 20.06
C LYS A 258 10.43 -2.51 21.18
N GLY A 259 11.39 -2.67 22.10
CA GLY A 259 11.62 -1.74 23.21
C GLY A 259 12.09 -0.36 22.78
N VAL A 260 12.74 -0.22 21.62
CA VAL A 260 13.25 1.06 21.12
C VAL A 260 12.43 1.67 19.99
N MET A 261 11.50 0.93 19.40
CA MET A 261 10.73 1.41 18.22
C MET A 261 10.01 2.73 18.47
N THR A 262 9.44 2.93 19.65
CA THR A 262 8.74 4.18 20.00
C THR A 262 9.67 5.37 20.26
N GLU A 263 10.98 5.14 20.25
CA GLU A 263 12.00 6.16 20.44
C GLU A 263 12.74 6.52 19.13
N ILE A 264 12.39 5.86 18.03
CA ILE A 264 12.97 6.13 16.70
C ILE A 264 12.18 7.24 16.03
N THR A 265 12.93 8.18 15.43
CA THR A 265 12.39 9.15 14.47
C THR A 265 13.27 9.07 13.23
N TYR A 266 12.68 8.74 12.11
CA TYR A 266 13.40 8.47 10.86
C TYR A 266 12.90 9.35 9.70
N ASP A 267 13.84 9.99 8.98
CA ASP A 267 13.59 10.69 7.74
C ASP A 267 13.88 9.75 6.57
N GLY A 268 12.83 9.22 5.96
CA GLY A 268 12.91 8.27 4.87
C GLY A 268 12.45 8.82 3.53
N LEU A 269 12.49 7.97 2.52
CA LEU A 269 11.97 8.26 1.17
C LEU A 269 10.45 8.44 1.18
N THR A 270 9.76 7.71 2.06
CA THR A 270 8.31 7.60 2.07
C THR A 270 7.64 8.46 3.15
N GLY A 271 8.41 9.13 4.00
CA GLY A 271 7.92 10.05 5.01
C GLY A 271 9.02 10.77 5.76
N SER A 272 8.74 12.00 6.18
CA SER A 272 9.60 12.79 7.05
C SER A 272 9.22 12.62 8.50
N ALA A 273 10.21 12.61 9.41
CA ALA A 273 10.05 12.47 10.84
C ALA A 273 9.09 11.30 11.22
N MET A 274 9.20 10.19 10.50
CA MET A 274 8.41 8.99 10.81
C MET A 274 8.74 8.51 12.21
N SER A 275 7.70 8.30 13.02
CA SER A 275 7.81 7.78 14.38
C SER A 275 6.72 6.74 14.64
N TRP A 276 6.98 5.80 15.54
CA TRP A 276 6.12 4.66 15.78
C TRP A 276 5.46 4.74 17.14
N ALA A 277 4.18 4.39 17.19
CA ALA A 277 3.46 4.18 18.43
C ALA A 277 3.64 2.74 18.93
N ALA A 278 3.30 2.49 20.19
CA ALA A 278 3.43 1.17 20.81
C ALA A 278 2.55 0.08 20.17
N ASP A 279 1.51 0.47 19.44
CA ASP A 279 0.64 -0.42 18.68
C ASP A 279 1.18 -0.75 17.28
N GLY A 280 2.41 -0.36 16.98
CA GLY A 280 3.08 -0.64 15.70
C GLY A 280 2.72 0.33 14.56
N THR A 281 1.82 1.31 14.80
CA THR A 281 1.45 2.31 13.79
C THR A 281 2.54 3.36 13.61
N VAL A 282 2.63 3.91 12.40
CA VAL A 282 3.54 5.02 12.04
C VAL A 282 2.74 6.28 11.72
N ASN A 283 3.27 7.44 12.10
CA ASN A 283 2.73 8.74 11.72
C ASN A 283 3.13 9.08 10.27
N LYS A 284 2.34 8.64 9.32
CA LYS A 284 2.60 8.86 7.88
C LYS A 284 1.34 9.37 7.18
N ALA A 285 1.50 10.36 6.32
CA ALA A 285 0.43 10.90 5.48
C ALA A 285 0.65 10.52 4.01
N PRO A 286 -0.41 10.21 3.27
CA PRO A 286 -0.31 9.96 1.83
C PRO A 286 -0.05 11.26 1.07
N LYS A 287 0.55 11.12 -0.13
CA LYS A 287 0.69 12.15 -1.15
C LYS A 287 -0.29 11.87 -2.28
N ALA A 288 -0.93 12.90 -2.82
CA ALA A 288 -1.78 12.74 -4.00
C ALA A 288 -0.93 12.83 -5.27
N MET A 289 -1.05 11.83 -6.11
CA MET A 289 -0.36 11.72 -7.40
C MET A 289 -1.38 11.62 -8.53
N GLU A 290 -0.99 12.09 -9.70
CA GLU A 290 -1.71 11.87 -10.95
C GLU A 290 -0.74 11.34 -12.00
N ILE A 291 -1.17 10.41 -12.81
CA ILE A 291 -0.38 9.92 -13.94
C ILE A 291 -0.57 10.89 -15.11
N LYS A 292 0.53 11.52 -15.54
CA LYS A 292 0.60 12.49 -16.64
C LYS A 292 1.76 12.16 -17.56
N ASN A 293 1.49 12.11 -18.86
CA ASN A 293 2.48 11.80 -19.90
C ASN A 293 3.25 10.48 -19.62
N GLY A 294 2.57 9.51 -19.01
CA GLY A 294 3.17 8.22 -18.67
C GLY A 294 4.08 8.23 -17.43
N GLU A 295 4.01 9.24 -16.59
CA GLU A 295 4.80 9.39 -15.36
C GLU A 295 3.90 9.74 -14.17
N TYR A 296 4.32 9.36 -12.96
CA TYR A 296 3.67 9.80 -11.74
C TYR A 296 4.06 11.24 -11.42
N SER A 297 3.09 12.11 -11.23
CA SER A 297 3.30 13.52 -10.94
C SER A 297 2.61 13.91 -9.63
N LEU A 298 3.36 14.54 -8.73
CA LEU A 298 2.81 15.04 -7.47
C LEU A 298 1.78 16.15 -7.73
N ILE A 299 0.58 15.99 -7.16
CA ILE A 299 -0.45 17.04 -7.18
C ILE A 299 -0.11 18.05 -6.07
N GLN A 300 0.08 19.31 -6.46
CA GLN A 300 0.40 20.42 -5.56
C GLN A 300 -0.84 21.04 -4.94
#